data_60e40a2df17e76a8e20af42d9982598e
#
_entry.id   60e40a2df17e76a8e20af42d9982598e
#
_cell.length_a   1.000
_cell.length_b   1.000
_cell.length_c   1.000
_cell.angle_alpha   90.00
_cell.angle_beta   90.00
_cell.angle_gamma   90.00
#
_symmetry.space_group_name_H-M   'P 1'
#
loop_
_entity.id
_entity.type
_entity.pdbx_description
1 polymer ?
#
loop_
_entity_poly.entity_id
_entity_poly.type
_entity_poly.pdbx_seq_one_letter_code
_entity_poly.pdbx_strand_id
1 'polypeptide(L)'
;VRTPIGILLFLHNVMQIFVAADHRYRPLYNCAVGTQIAGQLRLAGYQPDSGIPVVLLSHSGGAQVATGAVEELHTQLRAPLLLITIGGFHNGANDLTHAHHLYQLTSASDWIERISTWIFPQRWRAFRRSGWNRAVRAGKIIVHGPDPATHMGRRSYISPDTQLSDGRSHLDCTADTSLLRLGACAADLDWTPP
;
A
#
# COMPACT_ATOMS: atom_id res chain seq x y z
N VAL A 1 13.51 9.26 -15.17
CA VAL A 1 13.79 10.51 -14.45
C VAL A 1 15.04 11.16 -15.06
N ARG A 2 14.98 11.59 -16.33
CA ARG A 2 16.15 12.22 -17.01
C ARG A 2 15.94 13.70 -17.29
N THR A 3 14.77 14.24 -16.98
CA THR A 3 14.49 15.67 -17.15
C THR A 3 14.57 16.40 -15.80
N PRO A 4 14.91 17.70 -15.75
CA PRO A 4 14.91 18.48 -14.52
C PRO A 4 13.55 18.41 -13.78
N ILE A 5 12.45 18.44 -14.50
CA ILE A 5 11.09 18.30 -13.96
C ILE A 5 10.92 16.92 -13.30
N GLY A 6 11.38 15.84 -13.94
CA GLY A 6 11.30 14.49 -13.40
C GLY A 6 12.11 14.32 -12.11
N ILE A 7 13.27 14.98 -12.00
CA ILE A 7 14.08 15.01 -10.78
C ILE A 7 13.32 15.76 -9.66
N LEU A 8 12.75 16.91 -9.99
CA LEU A 8 11.99 17.71 -9.01
C LEU A 8 10.78 16.95 -8.48
N LEU A 9 10.01 16.29 -9.36
CA LEU A 9 8.89 15.45 -8.97
C LEU A 9 9.32 14.27 -8.10
N PHE A 10 10.44 13.63 -8.43
CA PHE A 10 11.00 12.56 -7.62
C PHE A 10 11.37 13.05 -6.22
N LEU A 11 12.09 14.18 -6.11
CA LEU A 11 12.44 14.78 -4.82
C LEU A 11 11.20 15.19 -4.02
N HIS A 12 10.19 15.76 -4.68
CA HIS A 12 8.92 16.08 -4.04
C HIS A 12 8.25 14.83 -3.44
N ASN A 13 8.16 13.74 -4.21
CA ASN A 13 7.59 12.49 -3.74
C ASN A 13 8.36 11.89 -2.56
N VAL A 14 9.70 11.94 -2.61
CA VAL A 14 10.56 11.49 -1.50
C VAL A 14 10.30 12.32 -0.25
N MET A 15 10.20 13.65 -0.38
CA MET A 15 9.85 14.54 0.74
C MET A 15 8.49 14.21 1.35
N GLN A 16 7.48 13.93 0.53
CA GLN A 16 6.15 13.51 1.03
C GLN A 16 6.23 12.22 1.85
N ILE A 17 7.03 11.24 1.43
CA ILE A 17 7.25 10.00 2.19
C ILE A 17 7.85 10.30 3.55
N PHE A 18 8.88 11.16 3.61
CA PHE A 18 9.52 11.54 4.88
C PHE A 18 8.55 12.30 5.80
N VAL A 19 7.76 13.23 5.28
CA VAL A 19 6.74 13.94 6.06
C VAL A 19 5.68 12.98 6.59
N ALA A 20 5.20 12.06 5.77
CA ALA A 20 4.24 11.02 6.18
C ALA A 20 4.82 10.03 7.20
N ALA A 21 6.13 9.86 7.23
CA ALA A 21 6.82 8.95 8.16
C ALA A 21 7.23 9.63 9.49
N ASP A 22 7.47 10.95 9.48
CA ASP A 22 7.93 11.69 10.65
C ASP A 22 6.81 11.80 11.70
N HIS A 23 7.09 11.38 12.94
CA HIS A 23 6.11 11.34 14.03
C HIS A 23 5.51 12.73 14.39
N ARG A 24 6.19 13.83 14.06
CA ARG A 24 5.73 15.21 14.32
C ARG A 24 4.68 15.68 13.32
N TYR A 25 4.86 15.33 12.05
CA TYR A 25 4.01 15.78 10.94
C TYR A 25 2.98 14.72 10.52
N ARG A 26 3.30 13.45 10.75
CA ARG A 26 2.47 12.32 10.36
C ARG A 26 0.99 12.44 10.75
N PRO A 27 0.62 12.83 12.00
CA PRO A 27 -0.80 12.89 12.35
C PRO A 27 -1.57 13.87 11.47
N LEU A 28 -0.99 15.05 11.26
CA LEU A 28 -1.62 16.09 10.45
C LEU A 28 -1.64 15.73 8.96
N TYR A 29 -0.53 15.23 8.43
CA TYR A 29 -0.41 14.83 7.03
C TYR A 29 -1.34 13.66 6.71
N ASN A 30 -1.37 12.63 7.52
CA ASN A 30 -2.19 11.44 7.32
C ASN A 30 -3.69 11.78 7.38
N CYS A 31 -4.10 12.63 8.33
CA CYS A 31 -5.46 13.12 8.42
C CYS A 31 -5.85 13.89 7.14
N ALA A 32 -5.01 14.83 6.68
CA ALA A 32 -5.29 15.61 5.47
C ALA A 32 -5.41 14.72 4.22
N VAL A 33 -4.53 13.74 4.05
CA VAL A 33 -4.59 12.79 2.93
C VAL A 33 -5.84 11.92 3.01
N GLY A 34 -6.15 11.36 4.18
CA GLY A 34 -7.35 10.54 4.37
C GLY A 34 -8.63 11.33 4.07
N THR A 35 -8.71 12.57 4.57
CA THR A 35 -9.83 13.49 4.29
C THR A 35 -9.96 13.78 2.80
N GLN A 36 -8.85 14.03 2.11
CA GLN A 36 -8.87 14.27 0.67
C GLN A 36 -9.36 13.05 -0.10
N ILE A 37 -8.87 11.84 0.20
CA ILE A 37 -9.31 10.61 -0.44
C ILE A 37 -10.81 10.38 -0.18
N ALA A 38 -11.27 10.52 1.07
CA ALA A 38 -12.68 10.36 1.42
C ALA A 38 -13.56 11.36 0.67
N GLY A 39 -13.11 12.61 0.54
CA GLY A 39 -13.79 13.65 -0.23
C GLY A 39 -13.91 13.27 -1.71
N GLN A 40 -12.86 12.79 -2.33
CA GLN A 40 -12.89 12.37 -3.74
C GLN A 40 -13.80 11.15 -3.95
N LEU A 41 -13.80 10.19 -3.04
CA LEU A 41 -14.70 9.04 -3.12
C LEU A 41 -16.17 9.48 -3.04
N ARG A 42 -16.53 10.39 -2.12
CA ARG A 42 -17.88 10.94 -2.03
C ARG A 42 -18.29 11.70 -3.29
N LEU A 43 -17.38 12.50 -3.87
CA LEU A 43 -17.62 13.18 -5.14
C LEU A 43 -17.85 12.20 -6.30
N ALA A 44 -17.20 11.02 -6.25
CA ALA A 44 -17.41 9.93 -7.19
C ALA A 44 -18.68 9.10 -6.89
N GLY A 45 -19.49 9.49 -5.90
CA GLY A 45 -20.74 8.81 -5.56
C GLY A 45 -20.66 7.78 -4.45
N TYR A 46 -19.50 7.60 -3.82
CA TYR A 46 -19.36 6.66 -2.71
C TYR A 46 -20.20 7.13 -1.50
N GLN A 47 -21.01 6.22 -0.98
CA GLN A 47 -21.83 6.47 0.21
C GLN A 47 -21.13 5.89 1.45
N PRO A 48 -20.80 6.72 2.47
CA PRO A 48 -20.35 6.22 3.76
C PRO A 48 -21.33 5.22 4.37
N ASP A 49 -20.84 4.31 5.18
CA ASP A 49 -21.64 3.24 5.82
C ASP A 49 -22.34 2.27 4.82
N SER A 50 -22.00 2.32 3.53
CA SER A 50 -22.61 1.45 2.51
C SER A 50 -22.20 -0.02 2.61
N GLY A 51 -21.16 -0.34 3.39
CA GLY A 51 -20.55 -1.66 3.42
C GLY A 51 -19.67 -1.99 2.20
N ILE A 52 -19.65 -1.13 1.17
CA ILE A 52 -18.82 -1.32 -0.02
C ILE A 52 -17.35 -1.18 0.37
N PRO A 53 -16.49 -2.17 0.09
CA PRO A 53 -15.07 -2.08 0.44
C PRO A 53 -14.35 -0.98 -0.32
N VAL A 54 -13.43 -0.29 0.36
CA VAL A 54 -12.51 0.67 -0.27
C VAL A 54 -11.13 0.05 -0.37
N VAL A 55 -10.58 0.04 -1.58
CA VAL A 55 -9.27 -0.54 -1.89
C VAL A 55 -8.25 0.57 -2.11
N LEU A 56 -7.17 0.55 -1.34
CA LEU A 56 -6.01 1.41 -1.53
C LEU A 56 -4.91 0.63 -2.22
N LEU A 57 -4.77 0.83 -3.52
CA LEU A 57 -3.66 0.26 -4.31
C LEU A 57 -2.51 1.26 -4.32
N SER A 58 -1.33 0.82 -3.92
CA SER A 58 -0.17 1.69 -3.79
C SER A 58 1.12 1.03 -4.25
N HIS A 59 2.05 1.83 -4.78
CA HIS A 59 3.38 1.38 -5.19
C HIS A 59 4.45 2.15 -4.43
N SER A 60 5.53 1.46 -4.05
CA SER A 60 6.71 2.09 -3.44
C SER A 60 6.35 2.94 -2.20
N GLY A 61 6.80 4.19 -2.16
CA GLY A 61 6.51 5.15 -1.09
C GLY A 61 5.04 5.50 -0.91
N GLY A 62 4.19 5.24 -1.92
CA GLY A 62 2.73 5.32 -1.79
C GLY A 62 2.18 4.44 -0.68
N ALA A 63 2.89 3.36 -0.30
CA ALA A 63 2.52 2.51 0.82
C ALA A 63 2.57 3.25 2.17
N GLN A 64 3.54 4.17 2.36
CA GLN A 64 3.59 5.01 3.55
C GLN A 64 2.36 5.91 3.67
N VAL A 65 1.95 6.49 2.54
CA VAL A 65 0.78 7.38 2.45
C VAL A 65 -0.51 6.58 2.65
N ALA A 66 -0.68 5.46 1.94
CA ALA A 66 -1.86 4.60 2.03
C ALA A 66 -2.07 4.05 3.46
N THR A 67 -1.00 3.52 4.09
CA THR A 67 -1.09 3.05 5.48
C THR A 67 -1.39 4.18 6.47
N GLY A 68 -0.93 5.40 6.17
CA GLY A 68 -1.20 6.58 6.99
C GLY A 68 -2.66 7.04 6.93
N ALA A 69 -3.32 6.87 5.80
CA ALA A 69 -4.70 7.32 5.59
C ALA A 69 -5.75 6.41 6.25
N VAL A 70 -5.41 5.21 6.69
CA VAL A 70 -6.34 4.18 7.18
C VAL A 70 -7.27 4.68 8.29
N GLU A 71 -6.72 5.31 9.31
CA GLU A 71 -7.48 5.80 10.46
C GLU A 71 -8.55 6.82 10.06
N GLU A 72 -8.14 7.80 9.26
CA GLU A 72 -9.03 8.87 8.81
C GLU A 72 -10.11 8.36 7.85
N LEU A 73 -9.72 7.47 6.92
CA LEU A 73 -10.67 6.84 6.00
C LEU A 73 -11.71 6.01 6.75
N HIS A 74 -11.27 5.23 7.74
CA HIS A 74 -12.20 4.48 8.58
C HIS A 74 -13.18 5.42 9.30
N THR A 75 -12.68 6.49 9.90
CA THR A 75 -13.51 7.47 10.61
C THR A 75 -14.54 8.12 9.70
N GLN A 76 -14.15 8.48 8.49
CA GLN A 76 -15.03 9.22 7.57
C GLN A 76 -15.96 8.34 6.74
N LEU A 77 -15.53 7.13 6.37
CA LEU A 77 -16.29 6.28 5.43
C LEU A 77 -16.96 5.09 6.11
N ARG A 78 -16.43 4.65 7.27
CA ARG A 78 -16.84 3.42 7.97
C ARG A 78 -16.93 2.21 7.03
N ALA A 79 -16.01 2.17 6.08
CA ALA A 79 -15.88 1.13 5.07
C ALA A 79 -14.93 0.04 5.51
N PRO A 80 -15.10 -1.21 5.05
CA PRO A 80 -14.02 -2.17 5.05
C PRO A 80 -12.84 -1.65 4.21
N LEU A 81 -11.65 -1.51 4.81
CA LEU A 81 -10.46 -0.97 4.12
C LEU A 81 -9.50 -2.08 3.76
N LEU A 82 -9.21 -2.21 2.49
CA LEU A 82 -8.24 -3.15 1.95
C LEU A 82 -7.04 -2.39 1.39
N LEU A 83 -5.85 -2.82 1.73
CA LEU A 83 -4.62 -2.27 1.18
C LEU A 83 -3.90 -3.30 0.33
N ILE A 84 -3.46 -2.90 -0.85
CA ILE A 84 -2.54 -3.65 -1.69
C ILE A 84 -1.31 -2.76 -1.93
N THR A 85 -0.15 -3.21 -1.45
CA THR A 85 1.10 -2.48 -1.60
C THR A 85 2.05 -3.27 -2.49
N ILE A 86 2.49 -2.64 -3.58
CA ILE A 86 3.39 -3.22 -4.57
C ILE A 86 4.79 -2.67 -4.30
N GLY A 87 5.73 -3.52 -3.89
CA GLY A 87 7.07 -3.09 -3.51
C GLY A 87 7.04 -2.00 -2.42
N GLY A 88 6.17 -2.17 -1.41
CA GLY A 88 5.81 -1.12 -0.47
C GLY A 88 6.97 -0.62 0.38
N PHE A 89 7.25 0.69 0.31
CA PHE A 89 8.22 1.38 1.15
C PHE A 89 7.48 2.16 2.24
N HIS A 90 7.54 1.68 3.49
CA HIS A 90 6.87 2.32 4.63
C HIS A 90 7.56 1.97 5.95
N ASN A 91 7.43 2.85 6.95
CA ASN A 91 8.10 2.71 8.24
C ASN A 91 7.42 1.72 9.23
N GLY A 92 6.22 1.27 8.95
CA GLY A 92 5.48 0.34 9.83
C GLY A 92 4.95 0.95 11.14
N ALA A 93 4.98 2.27 11.29
CA ALA A 93 4.52 2.94 12.50
C ALA A 93 3.01 3.25 12.50
N ASN A 94 2.39 3.34 11.31
CA ASN A 94 0.97 3.64 11.17
C ASN A 94 0.10 2.53 11.79
N ASP A 95 -1.01 2.91 12.39
CA ASP A 95 -1.97 1.95 12.91
C ASP A 95 -2.79 1.33 11.77
N LEU A 96 -2.83 0.01 11.74
CA LEU A 96 -3.58 -0.78 10.77
C LEU A 96 -4.75 -1.52 11.41
N THR A 97 -5.17 -1.11 12.60
CA THR A 97 -6.26 -1.77 13.34
C THR A 97 -7.56 -1.73 12.53
N HIS A 98 -7.80 -0.64 11.82
CA HIS A 98 -8.99 -0.43 10.99
C HIS A 98 -8.84 -0.93 9.54
N ALA A 99 -7.67 -1.44 9.15
CA ALA A 99 -7.55 -2.17 7.90
C ALA A 99 -8.15 -3.57 8.07
N HIS A 100 -8.89 -4.05 7.07
CA HIS A 100 -9.32 -5.44 7.00
C HIS A 100 -8.11 -6.33 6.71
N HIS A 101 -7.44 -6.11 5.57
CA HIS A 101 -6.16 -6.73 5.23
C HIS A 101 -5.20 -5.74 4.56
N LEU A 102 -3.92 -6.02 4.70
CA LEU A 102 -2.85 -5.44 3.89
C LEU A 102 -2.14 -6.58 3.15
N TYR A 103 -2.30 -6.62 1.84
CA TYR A 103 -1.55 -7.51 0.96
C TYR A 103 -0.28 -6.79 0.49
N GLN A 104 0.87 -7.31 0.90
CA GLN A 104 2.16 -6.78 0.47
C GLN A 104 2.73 -7.66 -0.63
N LEU A 105 2.70 -7.17 -1.87
CA LEU A 105 3.37 -7.78 -3.00
C LEU A 105 4.85 -7.38 -2.96
N THR A 106 5.72 -8.36 -2.80
CA THR A 106 7.16 -8.17 -2.64
C THR A 106 7.94 -9.13 -3.53
N SER A 107 9.21 -8.87 -3.75
CA SER A 107 10.11 -9.72 -4.51
C SER A 107 11.48 -9.79 -3.85
N ALA A 108 12.12 -10.95 -3.90
CA ALA A 108 13.49 -11.12 -3.44
C ALA A 108 14.50 -10.23 -4.22
N SER A 109 14.16 -9.85 -5.45
CA SER A 109 14.96 -8.96 -6.30
C SER A 109 14.73 -7.47 -6.03
N ASP A 110 13.73 -7.11 -5.21
CA ASP A 110 13.44 -5.73 -4.83
C ASP A 110 14.30 -5.30 -3.62
N TRP A 111 15.46 -4.74 -3.91
CA TRP A 111 16.37 -4.26 -2.88
C TRP A 111 15.87 -3.01 -2.16
N ILE A 112 15.03 -2.17 -2.80
CA ILE A 112 14.47 -0.95 -2.20
C ILE A 112 13.48 -1.31 -1.09
N GLU A 113 12.57 -2.25 -1.37
CA GLU A 113 11.64 -2.76 -0.34
C GLU A 113 12.42 -3.42 0.81
N ARG A 114 13.44 -4.21 0.51
CA ARG A 114 14.30 -4.84 1.52
C ARG A 114 15.02 -3.82 2.39
N ILE A 115 15.56 -2.73 1.81
CA ILE A 115 16.16 -1.63 2.58
C ILE A 115 15.11 -1.02 3.52
N SER A 116 13.88 -0.77 3.07
CA SER A 116 12.83 -0.22 3.94
C SER A 116 12.60 -1.08 5.18
N THR A 117 12.59 -2.40 5.00
CA THR A 117 12.47 -3.34 6.13
C THR A 117 13.65 -3.26 7.09
N TRP A 118 14.82 -2.97 6.57
CA TRP A 118 16.06 -2.94 7.34
C TRP A 118 16.26 -1.62 8.10
N ILE A 119 15.97 -0.48 7.46
CA ILE A 119 16.18 0.86 8.06
C ILE A 119 15.07 1.29 9.02
N PHE A 120 13.88 0.68 8.96
CA PHE A 120 12.76 1.05 9.82
C PHE A 120 12.58 0.08 10.98
N PRO A 121 13.06 0.43 12.20
CA PRO A 121 12.98 -0.45 13.36
C PRO A 121 11.55 -0.91 13.70
N GLN A 122 10.53 -0.09 13.40
CA GLN A 122 9.13 -0.42 13.66
C GLN A 122 8.66 -1.65 12.88
N ARG A 123 9.37 -2.05 11.82
CA ARG A 123 9.12 -3.30 11.07
C ARG A 123 9.85 -4.51 11.68
N TRP A 124 10.79 -4.31 12.60
CA TRP A 124 11.51 -5.39 13.23
C TRP A 124 10.65 -6.08 14.29
N ARG A 125 10.77 -7.40 14.39
CA ARG A 125 10.00 -8.21 15.34
C ARG A 125 10.16 -7.78 16.81
N ALA A 126 11.29 -7.17 17.16
CA ALA A 126 11.55 -6.63 18.50
C ALA A 126 10.59 -5.48 18.86
N PHE A 127 10.14 -4.69 17.88
CA PHE A 127 9.23 -3.56 18.10
C PHE A 127 7.76 -3.99 18.11
N ARG A 128 7.41 -4.87 19.03
CA ARG A 128 6.11 -5.54 19.12
C ARG A 128 4.89 -4.60 19.15
N ARG A 129 5.06 -3.36 19.64
CA ARG A 129 3.98 -2.36 19.77
C ARG A 129 3.78 -1.51 18.51
N SER A 130 4.61 -1.65 17.48
CA SER A 130 4.41 -0.94 16.21
C SER A 130 3.09 -1.34 15.54
N GLY A 131 2.53 -0.46 14.72
CA GLY A 131 1.33 -0.75 13.94
C GLY A 131 1.51 -1.99 13.07
N TRP A 132 2.64 -2.09 12.38
CA TRP A 132 3.02 -3.26 11.59
C TRP A 132 2.95 -4.57 12.41
N ASN A 133 3.69 -4.63 13.52
CA ASN A 133 3.77 -5.87 14.29
C ASN A 133 2.47 -6.23 15.01
N ARG A 134 1.63 -5.23 15.34
CA ARG A 134 0.27 -5.51 15.82
C ARG A 134 -0.57 -6.15 14.70
N ALA A 135 -0.54 -5.59 13.50
CA ALA A 135 -1.28 -6.10 12.35
C ALA A 135 -0.79 -7.51 11.92
N VAL A 136 0.53 -7.77 11.95
CA VAL A 136 1.09 -9.12 11.72
C VAL A 136 0.52 -10.12 12.71
N ARG A 137 0.51 -9.80 14.01
CA ARG A 137 -0.03 -10.72 15.04
C ARG A 137 -1.54 -10.91 14.94
N ALA A 138 -2.25 -9.93 14.41
CA ALA A 138 -3.69 -10.01 14.16
C ALA A 138 -4.03 -10.75 12.84
N GLY A 139 -3.03 -11.27 12.12
CA GLY A 139 -3.25 -11.95 10.84
C GLY A 139 -3.67 -11.05 9.68
N LYS A 140 -3.55 -9.72 9.84
CA LYS A 140 -4.01 -8.75 8.84
C LYS A 140 -3.02 -8.52 7.71
N ILE A 141 -1.77 -8.91 7.87
CA ILE A 141 -0.72 -8.72 6.86
C ILE A 141 -0.42 -10.02 6.16
N ILE A 142 -0.63 -10.01 4.86
CA ILE A 142 -0.37 -11.15 3.98
C ILE A 142 0.72 -10.74 3.00
N VAL A 143 1.89 -11.35 3.13
CA VAL A 143 3.03 -11.10 2.23
C VAL A 143 2.96 -12.10 1.09
N HIS A 144 3.00 -11.62 -0.13
CA HIS A 144 3.03 -12.44 -1.34
C HIS A 144 4.23 -12.04 -2.19
N GLY A 145 5.07 -13.01 -2.48
CA GLY A 145 6.20 -12.84 -3.39
C GLY A 145 5.76 -13.20 -4.81
N PRO A 146 5.49 -12.24 -5.68
CA PRO A 146 5.38 -12.51 -7.10
C PRO A 146 6.74 -12.94 -7.65
N ASP A 147 6.76 -13.37 -8.90
CA ASP A 147 7.98 -13.68 -9.66
C ASP A 147 9.05 -12.57 -9.52
N PRO A 148 10.33 -12.85 -9.83
CA PRO A 148 11.44 -11.95 -9.53
C PRO A 148 11.31 -10.60 -10.24
N ALA A 149 10.57 -9.68 -9.66
CA ALA A 149 10.42 -8.31 -10.09
C ALA A 149 11.42 -7.40 -9.37
N THR A 150 11.87 -6.36 -10.05
CA THR A 150 12.67 -5.28 -9.46
C THR A 150 11.80 -4.08 -9.12
N HIS A 151 12.29 -3.19 -8.26
CA HIS A 151 11.51 -2.00 -7.87
C HIS A 151 11.24 -1.06 -9.04
N MET A 152 12.20 -0.88 -9.92
CA MET A 152 12.16 0.04 -11.06
C MET A 152 12.79 -0.59 -12.31
N GLY A 153 12.52 0.01 -13.47
CA GLY A 153 13.10 -0.38 -14.75
C GLY A 153 12.26 -1.44 -15.47
N ARG A 154 12.86 -2.07 -16.48
CA ARG A 154 12.16 -2.98 -17.41
C ARG A 154 11.62 -4.25 -16.76
N ARG A 155 12.13 -4.63 -15.61
CA ARG A 155 11.68 -5.79 -14.83
C ARG A 155 10.92 -5.39 -13.57
N SER A 156 10.41 -4.15 -13.51
CA SER A 156 9.61 -3.71 -12.35
C SER A 156 8.26 -4.41 -12.30
N TYR A 157 7.64 -4.42 -11.13
CA TYR A 157 6.30 -4.99 -10.89
C TYR A 157 5.24 -4.56 -11.91
N ILE A 158 5.35 -3.33 -12.41
CA ILE A 158 4.39 -2.71 -13.32
C ILE A 158 4.93 -2.58 -14.76
N SER A 159 5.95 -3.34 -15.11
CA SER A 159 6.53 -3.32 -16.46
C SER A 159 5.74 -4.23 -17.41
N PRO A 160 5.27 -3.70 -18.55
CA PRO A 160 4.71 -4.53 -19.62
C PRO A 160 5.79 -5.13 -20.54
N ASP A 161 7.05 -4.65 -20.44
CA ASP A 161 8.09 -4.88 -21.46
C ASP A 161 8.80 -6.23 -21.34
N THR A 162 8.83 -6.81 -20.14
CA THR A 162 9.57 -8.05 -19.87
C THR A 162 8.61 -9.18 -19.59
N GLN A 163 8.70 -10.25 -20.36
CA GLN A 163 7.91 -11.45 -20.17
C GLN A 163 8.55 -12.41 -19.18
N LEU A 164 7.73 -13.06 -18.40
CA LEU A 164 8.04 -14.17 -17.52
C LEU A 164 8.10 -15.48 -18.29
N SER A 165 8.53 -16.55 -17.64
CA SER A 165 8.64 -17.89 -18.25
C SER A 165 7.31 -18.45 -18.75
N ASP A 166 6.20 -17.98 -18.20
CA ASP A 166 4.83 -18.35 -18.58
C ASP A 166 4.20 -17.45 -19.68
N GLY A 167 4.97 -16.50 -20.21
CA GLY A 167 4.57 -15.59 -21.28
C GLY A 167 3.82 -14.33 -20.82
N ARG A 168 3.48 -14.20 -19.52
CA ARG A 168 2.88 -12.98 -18.96
C ARG A 168 3.94 -11.91 -18.73
N SER A 169 3.55 -10.64 -18.79
CA SER A 169 4.40 -9.54 -18.33
C SER A 169 4.44 -9.45 -16.79
N HIS A 170 5.41 -8.72 -16.24
CA HIS A 170 5.41 -8.41 -14.80
C HIS A 170 4.14 -7.63 -14.40
N LEU A 171 3.64 -6.74 -15.26
CA LEU A 171 2.40 -6.02 -15.05
C LEU A 171 1.20 -6.98 -14.94
N ASP A 172 1.08 -7.94 -15.89
CA ASP A 172 -0.02 -8.91 -15.88
C ASP A 172 0.02 -9.77 -14.60
N CYS A 173 1.20 -10.25 -14.22
CA CYS A 173 1.38 -11.04 -13.00
C CYS A 173 0.98 -10.25 -11.74
N THR A 174 1.37 -8.97 -11.67
CA THR A 174 1.00 -8.09 -10.55
C THR A 174 -0.50 -7.78 -10.53
N ALA A 175 -1.10 -7.54 -11.69
CA ALA A 175 -2.54 -7.31 -11.82
C ALA A 175 -3.34 -8.55 -11.42
N ASP A 176 -3.01 -9.73 -11.96
CA ASP A 176 -3.66 -11.00 -11.64
C ASP A 176 -3.57 -11.30 -10.14
N THR A 177 -2.38 -11.11 -9.54
CA THR A 177 -2.18 -11.31 -8.12
C THR A 177 -3.03 -10.35 -7.30
N SER A 178 -3.11 -9.08 -7.70
CA SER A 178 -3.94 -8.08 -7.03
C SER A 178 -5.43 -8.44 -7.12
N LEU A 179 -5.91 -8.84 -8.29
CA LEU A 179 -7.30 -9.27 -8.51
C LEU A 179 -7.65 -10.52 -7.69
N LEU A 180 -6.74 -11.50 -7.63
CA LEU A 180 -6.92 -12.69 -6.80
C LEU A 180 -7.08 -12.33 -5.31
N ARG A 181 -6.30 -11.36 -4.81
CA ARG A 181 -6.40 -10.91 -3.42
C ARG A 181 -7.68 -10.11 -3.16
N LEU A 182 -8.13 -9.34 -4.13
CA LEU A 182 -9.43 -8.66 -4.05
C LEU A 182 -10.58 -9.67 -3.99
N GLY A 183 -10.55 -10.69 -4.83
CA GLY A 183 -11.57 -11.76 -4.84
C GLY A 183 -11.61 -12.52 -3.51
N ALA A 184 -10.44 -12.86 -2.93
CA ALA A 184 -10.36 -13.50 -1.63
C ALA A 184 -10.94 -12.61 -0.52
N CYS A 185 -10.62 -11.31 -0.52
CA CYS A 185 -11.15 -10.37 0.45
C CYS A 185 -12.67 -10.16 0.29
N ALA A 186 -13.17 -10.10 -0.94
CA ALA A 186 -14.61 -10.02 -1.20
C ALA A 186 -15.37 -11.21 -0.60
N ALA A 187 -14.81 -12.41 -0.75
CA ALA A 187 -15.37 -13.63 -0.14
C ALA A 187 -15.34 -13.56 1.41
N ASP A 188 -14.24 -13.09 2.01
CA ASP A 188 -14.14 -12.92 3.47
C ASP A 188 -15.15 -11.90 4.04
N LEU A 189 -15.54 -10.92 3.22
CA LEU A 189 -16.49 -9.87 3.58
C LEU A 189 -17.94 -10.21 3.20
N ASP A 190 -18.22 -11.40 2.62
CA ASP A 190 -19.50 -11.75 2.00
C ASP A 190 -20.01 -10.67 1.02
N TRP A 191 -19.06 -9.94 0.39
CA TRP A 191 -19.38 -8.86 -0.51
C TRP A 191 -19.45 -9.35 -1.95
N THR A 192 -20.58 -9.09 -2.60
CA THR A 192 -20.76 -9.29 -4.04
C THR A 192 -20.89 -7.95 -4.73
N PRO A 193 -20.16 -7.72 -5.84
CA PRO A 193 -20.34 -6.49 -6.61
C PRO A 193 -21.79 -6.39 -7.09
N PRO A 194 -22.34 -5.17 -7.13
CA PRO A 194 -23.68 -4.90 -7.63
C PRO A 194 -23.82 -5.19 -9.13
#